data_45053678732e8e5c06dd609ae563b992
#
_entry.id   45053678732e8e5c06dd609ae563b992
#
_cell.length_a   1.000
_cell.length_b   1.000
_cell.length_c   1.000
_cell.angle_alpha   90.00
_cell.angle_beta   90.00
_cell.angle_gamma   90.00
#
_symmetry.space_group_name_H-M   'P 1'
#
loop_
_entity.id
_entity.type
_entity.pdbx_description
1 polymer ?
#
loop_
_entity_poly.entity_id
_entity_poly.type
_entity_poly.pdbx_seq_one_letter_code
_entity_poly.pdbx_strand_id
1 'polypeptide(L)'
;MPTRPTDYSRDFDTLEKMEWAFSKGNVDYISKVLDSRPSIVLRIHGVCMLADMKREDAIPALARSLREDSSPLVRHEAAFAMGQLEFKSAVASLLEAMAKDESVLVRHESAVALGSIGDERARQGLMSALEDVDEDVRLSAEVALADLDFLKRLRSRTEIQPMAETG
;
A
#
# COMPACT_ATOMS: atom_id res chain seq x y z
N MET A 1 -27.43 -23.50 0.78
CA MET A 1 -28.39 -22.44 0.38
C MET A 1 -27.59 -21.47 -0.50
N PRO A 2 -28.02 -21.17 -1.76
CA PRO A 2 -27.34 -20.15 -2.52
C PRO A 2 -27.55 -18.82 -1.79
N THR A 3 -26.43 -18.13 -1.51
CA THR A 3 -26.45 -16.77 -0.98
C THR A 3 -27.17 -15.88 -1.98
N ARG A 4 -28.15 -15.08 -1.53
CA ARG A 4 -28.82 -14.08 -2.38
C ARG A 4 -27.73 -13.19 -2.99
N PRO A 5 -27.88 -12.79 -4.27
CA PRO A 5 -27.01 -11.77 -4.84
C PRO A 5 -27.02 -10.54 -3.93
N THR A 6 -25.86 -10.07 -3.54
CA THR A 6 -25.74 -8.86 -2.73
C THR A 6 -26.31 -7.69 -3.56
N ASP A 7 -27.32 -7.01 -3.04
CA ASP A 7 -27.89 -5.83 -3.71
C ASP A 7 -26.93 -4.65 -3.52
N TYR A 8 -26.18 -4.34 -4.56
CA TYR A 8 -25.24 -3.22 -4.59
C TYR A 8 -25.88 -1.91 -5.05
N SER A 9 -27.22 -1.87 -5.29
CA SER A 9 -27.89 -0.66 -5.81
C SER A 9 -27.67 0.57 -4.93
N ARG A 10 -27.53 0.38 -3.61
CA ARG A 10 -27.25 1.46 -2.65
C ARG A 10 -25.81 2.01 -2.76
N ASP A 11 -24.90 1.22 -3.30
CA ASP A 11 -23.50 1.60 -3.45
C ASP A 11 -23.29 2.52 -4.67
N PHE A 12 -24.17 2.46 -5.68
CA PHE A 12 -24.03 3.25 -6.90
C PHE A 12 -24.02 4.76 -6.65
N ASP A 13 -24.94 5.26 -5.84
CA ASP A 13 -25.00 6.70 -5.53
C ASP A 13 -23.75 7.18 -4.80
N THR A 14 -23.19 6.32 -3.93
CA THR A 14 -21.96 6.62 -3.21
C THR A 14 -20.77 6.56 -4.15
N LEU A 15 -20.70 5.55 -5.01
CA LEU A 15 -19.63 5.40 -6.00
C LEU A 15 -19.60 6.58 -6.97
N GLU A 16 -20.75 7.03 -7.47
CA GLU A 16 -20.83 8.20 -8.34
C GLU A 16 -20.27 9.47 -7.69
N LYS A 17 -20.58 9.67 -6.39
CA LYS A 17 -20.00 10.78 -5.62
C LYS A 17 -18.50 10.62 -5.39
N MET A 18 -18.02 9.38 -5.19
CA MET A 18 -16.59 9.08 -5.08
C MET A 18 -15.87 9.36 -6.38
N GLU A 19 -16.43 8.97 -7.53
CA GLU A 19 -15.91 9.27 -8.87
C GLU A 19 -15.81 10.78 -9.11
N TRP A 20 -16.87 11.53 -8.75
CA TRP A 20 -16.83 12.98 -8.82
C TRP A 20 -15.71 13.56 -7.93
N ALA A 21 -15.60 13.09 -6.69
CA ALA A 21 -14.55 13.53 -5.77
C ALA A 21 -13.15 13.19 -6.28
N PHE A 22 -12.98 11.99 -6.86
CA PHE A 22 -11.75 11.56 -7.52
C PHE A 22 -11.37 12.51 -8.67
N SER A 23 -12.32 12.84 -9.56
CA SER A 23 -12.10 13.78 -10.66
C SER A 23 -11.66 15.18 -10.21
N LYS A 24 -11.93 15.55 -8.95
CA LYS A 24 -11.53 16.82 -8.31
C LYS A 24 -10.29 16.70 -7.44
N GLY A 25 -9.69 15.52 -7.35
CA GLY A 25 -8.55 15.27 -6.46
C GLY A 25 -8.90 15.41 -4.97
N ASN A 26 -10.15 15.15 -4.59
CA ASN A 26 -10.64 15.35 -3.23
C ASN A 26 -10.39 14.11 -2.37
N VAL A 27 -9.16 13.99 -1.85
CA VAL A 27 -8.72 12.92 -0.94
C VAL A 27 -9.59 12.86 0.31
N ASP A 28 -9.95 14.00 0.89
CA ASP A 28 -10.74 14.06 2.13
C ASP A 28 -12.11 13.41 2.01
N TYR A 29 -12.79 13.59 0.87
CA TYR A 29 -14.10 12.97 0.66
C TYR A 29 -13.98 11.45 0.63
N ILE A 30 -13.04 10.89 -0.13
CA ILE A 30 -12.84 9.44 -0.24
C ILE A 30 -12.42 8.88 1.11
N SER A 31 -11.53 9.56 1.83
CA SER A 31 -11.11 9.18 3.19
C SER A 31 -12.30 9.07 4.14
N LYS A 32 -13.22 10.06 4.14
CA LYS A 32 -14.44 10.03 4.97
C LYS A 32 -15.39 8.89 4.59
N VAL A 33 -15.49 8.56 3.30
CA VAL A 33 -16.27 7.40 2.87
C VAL A 33 -15.66 6.12 3.44
N LEU A 34 -14.35 5.93 3.35
CA LEU A 34 -13.67 4.76 3.94
C LEU A 34 -13.90 4.67 5.45
N ASP A 35 -13.78 5.78 6.18
CA ASP A 35 -13.98 5.87 7.63
C ASP A 35 -15.42 5.50 8.04
N SER A 36 -16.42 5.68 7.17
CA SER A 36 -17.82 5.28 7.40
C SER A 36 -18.04 3.77 7.31
N ARG A 37 -17.02 3.02 6.91
CA ARG A 37 -17.03 1.56 6.73
C ARG A 37 -18.18 1.05 5.84
N PRO A 38 -18.28 1.53 4.61
CA PRO A 38 -19.31 1.11 3.67
C PRO A 38 -19.09 -0.35 3.24
N SER A 39 -19.79 -0.81 2.22
CA SER A 39 -19.58 -2.14 1.65
C SER A 39 -18.12 -2.38 1.28
N ILE A 40 -17.70 -3.65 1.23
CA ILE A 40 -16.33 -4.01 0.82
C ILE A 40 -16.01 -3.49 -0.58
N VAL A 41 -17.00 -3.44 -1.47
CA VAL A 41 -16.85 -2.93 -2.84
C VAL A 41 -16.41 -1.47 -2.82
N LEU A 42 -17.12 -0.62 -2.09
CA LEU A 42 -16.79 0.81 -1.96
C LEU A 42 -15.44 1.03 -1.28
N ARG A 43 -15.09 0.18 -0.29
CA ARG A 43 -13.78 0.29 0.39
C ARG A 43 -12.62 -0.04 -0.55
N ILE A 44 -12.74 -1.10 -1.36
CA ILE A 44 -11.73 -1.44 -2.38
C ILE A 44 -11.63 -0.31 -3.41
N HIS A 45 -12.77 0.16 -3.98
CA HIS A 45 -12.75 1.29 -4.91
C HIS A 45 -12.10 2.54 -4.32
N GLY A 46 -12.42 2.87 -3.06
CA GLY A 46 -11.83 4.02 -2.38
C GLY A 46 -10.31 3.92 -2.22
N VAL A 47 -9.80 2.74 -1.87
CA VAL A 47 -8.35 2.49 -1.79
C VAL A 47 -7.69 2.64 -3.16
N CYS A 48 -8.26 2.05 -4.22
CA CYS A 48 -7.75 2.18 -5.59
C CYS A 48 -7.76 3.65 -6.06
N MET A 49 -8.85 4.39 -5.83
CA MET A 49 -8.93 5.82 -6.17
C MET A 49 -7.85 6.64 -5.46
N LEU A 50 -7.60 6.39 -4.17
CA LEU A 50 -6.54 7.07 -3.43
C LEU A 50 -5.15 6.77 -4.00
N ALA A 51 -4.90 5.54 -4.45
CA ALA A 51 -3.66 5.17 -5.13
C ALA A 51 -3.50 5.92 -6.46
N ASP A 52 -4.56 5.94 -7.28
CA ASP A 52 -4.56 6.56 -8.61
C ASP A 52 -4.41 8.09 -8.56
N MET A 53 -4.76 8.72 -7.43
CA MET A 53 -4.51 10.15 -7.23
C MET A 53 -3.03 10.51 -7.18
N LYS A 54 -2.13 9.56 -6.87
CA LYS A 54 -0.67 9.76 -6.76
C LYS A 54 -0.28 10.92 -5.84
N ARG A 55 -0.96 11.03 -4.70
CA ARG A 55 -0.80 12.11 -3.73
C ARG A 55 -0.33 11.57 -2.38
N GLU A 56 0.64 12.24 -1.78
CA GLU A 56 1.16 11.83 -0.47
C GLU A 56 0.13 12.01 0.66
N ASP A 57 -0.78 12.99 0.55
CA ASP A 57 -1.86 13.21 1.52
C ASP A 57 -2.92 12.09 1.54
N ALA A 58 -2.86 11.13 0.61
CA ALA A 58 -3.65 9.90 0.64
C ALA A 58 -3.09 8.85 1.65
N ILE A 59 -1.80 8.91 1.97
CA ILE A 59 -1.14 7.91 2.84
C ILE A 59 -1.82 7.76 4.21
N PRO A 60 -2.24 8.82 4.92
CA PRO A 60 -2.93 8.63 6.21
C PRO A 60 -4.22 7.82 6.12
N ALA A 61 -5.00 7.97 5.04
CA ALA A 61 -6.23 7.21 4.83
C ALA A 61 -5.93 5.73 4.49
N LEU A 62 -4.94 5.49 3.62
CA LEU A 62 -4.48 4.14 3.29
C LEU A 62 -3.91 3.42 4.52
N ALA A 63 -3.12 4.12 5.34
CA ALA A 63 -2.57 3.55 6.58
C ALA A 63 -3.65 3.18 7.60
N ARG A 64 -4.74 3.97 7.70
CA ARG A 64 -5.90 3.58 8.52
C ARG A 64 -6.59 2.34 7.96
N SER A 65 -6.82 2.29 6.64
CA SER A 65 -7.41 1.10 6.00
C SER A 65 -6.55 -0.14 6.23
N LEU A 66 -5.23 -0.04 6.10
CA LEU A 66 -4.29 -1.13 6.36
C LEU A 66 -4.36 -1.62 7.81
N ARG A 67 -4.45 -0.72 8.79
CA ARG A 67 -4.42 -1.08 10.21
C ARG A 67 -5.77 -1.55 10.75
N GLU A 68 -6.89 -0.97 10.26
CA GLU A 68 -8.18 -1.04 10.95
C GLU A 68 -9.28 -1.73 10.16
N ASP A 69 -9.10 -2.01 8.86
CA ASP A 69 -10.15 -2.67 8.10
C ASP A 69 -10.31 -4.13 8.53
N SER A 70 -11.57 -4.54 8.70
CA SER A 70 -11.91 -5.91 9.10
C SER A 70 -11.62 -6.95 8.00
N SER A 71 -11.53 -6.51 6.74
CA SER A 71 -11.25 -7.39 5.60
C SER A 71 -9.77 -7.46 5.31
N PRO A 72 -9.14 -8.64 5.37
CA PRO A 72 -7.73 -8.77 4.95
C PRO A 72 -7.51 -8.40 3.48
N LEU A 73 -8.54 -8.49 2.64
CA LEU A 73 -8.44 -8.07 1.24
C LEU A 73 -8.30 -6.54 1.11
N VAL A 74 -9.06 -5.77 1.92
CA VAL A 74 -8.93 -4.30 1.92
C VAL A 74 -7.58 -3.89 2.50
N ARG A 75 -7.11 -4.55 3.56
CA ARG A 75 -5.79 -4.29 4.14
C ARG A 75 -4.67 -4.59 3.15
N HIS A 76 -4.75 -5.72 2.44
CA HIS A 76 -3.82 -6.06 1.36
C HIS A 76 -3.79 -4.98 0.27
N GLU A 77 -4.96 -4.57 -0.22
CA GLU A 77 -5.07 -3.55 -1.26
C GLU A 77 -4.49 -2.20 -0.80
N ALA A 78 -4.66 -1.86 0.48
CA ALA A 78 -4.05 -0.65 1.05
C ALA A 78 -2.52 -0.74 1.11
N ALA A 79 -1.95 -1.91 1.44
CA ALA A 79 -0.50 -2.13 1.39
C ALA A 79 0.03 -2.01 -0.04
N PHE A 80 -0.63 -2.66 -1.00
CA PHE A 80 -0.31 -2.58 -2.42
C PHE A 80 -0.34 -1.14 -2.94
N ALA A 81 -1.42 -0.40 -2.63
CA ALA A 81 -1.56 1.01 -2.99
C ALA A 81 -0.40 1.87 -2.47
N MET A 82 0.01 1.66 -1.21
CA MET A 82 1.15 2.37 -0.63
C MET A 82 2.48 2.02 -1.31
N GLY A 83 2.66 0.75 -1.70
CA GLY A 83 3.81 0.32 -2.50
C GLY A 83 3.87 1.02 -3.85
N GLN A 84 2.74 1.12 -4.56
CA GLN A 84 2.64 1.81 -5.85
C GLN A 84 2.90 3.32 -5.76
N LEU A 85 2.54 3.95 -4.64
CA LEU A 85 2.76 5.37 -4.42
C LEU A 85 4.21 5.72 -4.09
N GLU A 86 4.99 4.77 -3.60
CA GLU A 86 6.43 4.90 -3.28
C GLU A 86 6.77 6.04 -2.30
N PHE A 87 5.78 6.58 -1.57
CA PHE A 87 6.02 7.62 -0.59
C PHE A 87 6.64 7.06 0.69
N LYS A 88 7.75 7.65 1.10
CA LYS A 88 8.48 7.24 2.31
C LYS A 88 7.68 7.38 3.61
N SER A 89 6.62 8.18 3.61
CA SER A 89 5.69 8.32 4.73
C SER A 89 4.88 7.06 5.02
N ALA A 90 4.79 6.11 4.05
CA ALA A 90 4.11 4.83 4.22
C ALA A 90 4.91 3.78 5.00
N VAL A 91 6.25 3.92 5.06
CA VAL A 91 7.18 2.88 5.58
C VAL A 91 6.81 2.40 6.98
N ALA A 92 6.48 3.31 7.89
CA ALA A 92 6.18 2.92 9.29
C ALA A 92 4.93 2.04 9.39
N SER A 93 3.87 2.36 8.65
CA SER A 93 2.61 1.59 8.64
C SER A 93 2.79 0.23 7.99
N LEU A 94 3.58 0.15 6.91
CA LEU A 94 3.90 -1.11 6.24
C LEU A 94 4.76 -2.02 7.11
N LEU A 95 5.74 -1.47 7.83
CA LEU A 95 6.55 -2.23 8.80
C LEU A 95 5.69 -2.82 9.92
N GLU A 96 4.72 -2.05 10.43
CA GLU A 96 3.81 -2.53 11.46
C GLU A 96 2.92 -3.66 10.92
N ALA A 97 2.34 -3.51 9.74
CA ALA A 97 1.49 -4.52 9.12
C ALA A 97 2.28 -5.80 8.79
N MET A 98 3.49 -5.69 8.22
CA MET A 98 4.36 -6.83 7.94
C MET A 98 4.69 -7.63 9.21
N ALA A 99 4.91 -6.96 10.34
CA ALA A 99 5.29 -7.62 11.58
C ALA A 99 4.11 -8.21 12.36
N LYS A 100 2.89 -7.68 12.21
CA LYS A 100 1.79 -7.94 13.16
C LYS A 100 0.48 -8.38 12.54
N ASP A 101 0.25 -8.21 11.24
CA ASP A 101 -1.03 -8.58 10.64
C ASP A 101 -1.24 -10.09 10.73
N GLU A 102 -2.45 -10.49 11.11
CA GLU A 102 -2.84 -11.89 11.21
C GLU A 102 -2.86 -12.59 9.84
N SER A 103 -3.11 -11.84 8.76
CA SER A 103 -3.20 -12.35 7.40
C SER A 103 -1.82 -12.43 6.76
N VAL A 104 -1.44 -13.62 6.32
CA VAL A 104 -0.24 -13.84 5.50
C VAL A 104 -0.23 -12.94 4.28
N LEU A 105 -1.38 -12.80 3.61
CA LEU A 105 -1.53 -11.98 2.42
C LEU A 105 -1.12 -10.51 2.67
N VAL A 106 -1.49 -9.96 3.83
CA VAL A 106 -1.15 -8.57 4.20
C VAL A 106 0.32 -8.45 4.58
N ARG A 107 0.88 -9.41 5.32
CA ARG A 107 2.31 -9.42 5.66
C ARG A 107 3.18 -9.51 4.42
N HIS A 108 2.84 -10.45 3.51
CA HIS A 108 3.49 -10.60 2.21
C HIS A 108 3.50 -9.28 1.43
N GLU A 109 2.31 -8.69 1.18
CA GLU A 109 2.17 -7.47 0.38
C GLU A 109 2.90 -6.28 1.03
N SER A 110 2.90 -6.20 2.37
CA SER A 110 3.64 -5.17 3.10
C SER A 110 5.14 -5.27 2.88
N ALA A 111 5.70 -6.49 2.82
CA ALA A 111 7.12 -6.71 2.51
C ALA A 111 7.44 -6.28 1.06
N VAL A 112 6.60 -6.66 0.09
CA VAL A 112 6.72 -6.26 -1.33
C VAL A 112 6.68 -4.74 -1.45
N ALA A 113 5.70 -4.08 -0.83
CA ALA A 113 5.54 -2.63 -0.84
C ALA A 113 6.77 -1.90 -0.26
N LEU A 114 7.37 -2.42 0.81
CA LEU A 114 8.60 -1.88 1.40
C LEU A 114 9.79 -1.97 0.44
N GLY A 115 9.90 -3.05 -0.32
CA GLY A 115 10.90 -3.21 -1.38
C GLY A 115 10.71 -2.16 -2.49
N SER A 116 9.46 -1.96 -2.97
CA SER A 116 9.12 -0.97 -3.99
C SER A 116 9.46 0.45 -3.57
N ILE A 117 9.16 0.83 -2.31
CA ILE A 117 9.52 2.15 -1.75
C ILE A 117 11.04 2.35 -1.67
N GLY A 118 11.79 1.29 -1.42
CA GLY A 118 13.26 1.32 -1.43
C GLY A 118 13.88 2.22 -0.37
N ASP A 119 13.26 2.34 0.81
CA ASP A 119 13.78 3.13 1.92
C ASP A 119 14.57 2.26 2.89
N GLU A 120 15.82 2.64 3.20
CA GLU A 120 16.73 1.90 4.10
C GLU A 120 16.16 1.72 5.51
N ARG A 121 15.21 2.54 5.95
CA ARG A 121 14.52 2.36 7.24
C ARG A 121 13.76 1.04 7.33
N ALA A 122 13.41 0.44 6.18
CA ALA A 122 12.73 -0.85 6.14
C ALA A 122 13.66 -2.04 6.41
N ARG A 123 14.98 -1.89 6.23
CA ARG A 123 15.95 -2.99 6.24
C ARG A 123 15.85 -3.88 7.48
N GLN A 124 15.87 -3.30 8.67
CA GLN A 124 15.85 -4.10 9.89
C GLN A 124 14.55 -4.90 10.05
N GLY A 125 13.41 -4.31 9.70
CA GLY A 125 12.12 -5.01 9.71
C GLY A 125 12.07 -6.15 8.69
N LEU A 126 12.56 -5.91 7.47
CA LEU A 126 12.66 -6.94 6.43
C LEU A 126 13.60 -8.09 6.84
N MET A 127 14.72 -7.79 7.51
CA MET A 127 15.59 -8.83 8.06
C MET A 127 14.88 -9.67 9.13
N SER A 128 14.04 -9.06 9.95
CA SER A 128 13.21 -9.81 10.92
C SER A 128 12.16 -10.68 10.23
N ALA A 129 11.60 -10.22 9.10
CA ALA A 129 10.61 -10.96 8.33
C ALA A 129 11.17 -12.20 7.60
N LEU A 130 12.50 -12.35 7.49
CA LEU A 130 13.14 -13.60 7.03
C LEU A 130 12.86 -14.79 7.96
N GLU A 131 12.43 -14.53 9.19
CA GLU A 131 12.06 -15.54 10.19
C GLU A 131 10.52 -15.68 10.32
N ASP A 132 9.73 -15.11 9.41
CA ASP A 132 8.27 -15.28 9.43
C ASP A 132 7.92 -16.76 9.31
N VAL A 133 6.83 -17.16 9.97
CA VAL A 133 6.34 -18.54 9.93
C VAL A 133 5.92 -18.97 8.53
N ASP A 134 5.53 -18.03 7.68
CA ASP A 134 5.07 -18.26 6.32
C ASP A 134 6.21 -18.07 5.30
N GLU A 135 6.30 -19.00 4.37
CA GLU A 135 7.36 -19.01 3.35
C GLU A 135 7.24 -17.83 2.36
N ASP A 136 6.01 -17.49 1.96
CA ASP A 136 5.80 -16.41 0.99
C ASP A 136 6.21 -15.05 1.58
N VAL A 137 6.02 -14.85 2.88
CA VAL A 137 6.48 -13.64 3.58
C VAL A 137 8.02 -13.60 3.64
N ARG A 138 8.67 -14.74 3.97
CA ARG A 138 10.14 -14.82 3.99
C ARG A 138 10.74 -14.49 2.63
N LEU A 139 10.21 -15.11 1.56
CA LEU A 139 10.67 -14.87 0.19
C LEU A 139 10.47 -13.41 -0.25
N SER A 140 9.33 -12.81 0.10
CA SER A 140 9.07 -11.40 -0.18
C SER A 140 10.05 -10.46 0.52
N ALA A 141 10.38 -10.77 1.77
CA ALA A 141 11.38 -10.02 2.52
C ALA A 141 12.79 -10.15 1.91
N GLU A 142 13.15 -11.35 1.42
CA GLU A 142 14.42 -11.58 0.73
C GLU A 142 14.50 -10.75 -0.56
N VAL A 143 13.46 -10.76 -1.39
CA VAL A 143 13.39 -9.95 -2.62
C VAL A 143 13.47 -8.47 -2.29
N ALA A 144 12.70 -7.99 -1.31
CA ALA A 144 12.72 -6.58 -0.89
C ALA A 144 14.10 -6.13 -0.39
N LEU A 145 14.83 -6.97 0.34
CA LEU A 145 16.20 -6.69 0.75
C LEU A 145 17.16 -6.59 -0.45
N ALA A 146 17.00 -7.46 -1.45
CA ALA A 146 17.78 -7.40 -2.68
C ALA A 146 17.51 -6.10 -3.46
N ASP A 147 16.26 -5.65 -3.52
CA ASP A 147 15.86 -4.37 -4.12
C ASP A 147 16.50 -3.18 -3.40
N LEU A 148 16.49 -3.17 -2.07
CA LEU A 148 17.21 -2.15 -1.30
C LEU A 148 18.71 -2.10 -1.63
N ASP A 149 19.38 -3.25 -1.74
CA ASP A 149 20.78 -3.32 -2.08
C ASP A 149 21.07 -2.84 -3.51
N PHE A 150 20.18 -3.20 -4.45
CA PHE A 150 20.25 -2.74 -5.83
C PHE A 150 20.12 -1.22 -5.93
N LEU A 151 19.10 -0.65 -5.32
CA LEU A 151 18.86 0.80 -5.31
C LEU A 151 20.01 1.57 -4.65
N LYS A 152 20.58 1.03 -3.57
CA LYS A 152 21.74 1.63 -2.93
C LYS A 152 22.96 1.67 -3.87
N ARG A 153 23.21 0.59 -4.63
CA ARG A 153 24.31 0.55 -5.63
C ARG A 153 24.07 1.52 -6.77
N LEU A 154 22.82 1.67 -7.23
CA LEU A 154 22.48 2.64 -8.29
C LEU A 154 22.77 4.07 -7.82
N ARG A 155 22.32 4.45 -6.62
CA ARG A 155 22.54 5.80 -6.06
C ARG A 155 24.02 6.11 -5.92
N SER A 156 24.85 5.18 -5.41
CA SER A 156 26.28 5.39 -5.29
C SER A 156 27.00 5.55 -6.64
N ARG A 157 26.51 4.93 -7.72
CA ARG A 157 27.06 5.12 -9.07
C ARG A 157 26.72 6.49 -9.65
N THR A 158 25.52 6.99 -9.39
CA THR A 158 25.07 8.30 -9.91
C THR A 158 25.79 9.46 -9.22
N GLU A 159 26.17 9.30 -7.95
CA GLU A 159 26.98 10.28 -7.21
C GLU A 159 28.44 10.35 -7.67
N ILE A 160 28.98 9.25 -8.24
CA ILE A 160 30.39 9.16 -8.69
C ILE A 160 30.59 9.66 -10.13
N GLN A 161 29.54 9.70 -10.95
CA GLN A 161 29.56 10.24 -12.30
C GLN A 161 28.64 11.46 -12.41
N PRO A 162 29.13 12.70 -12.16
CA PRO A 162 28.45 13.86 -12.68
C PRO A 162 28.46 13.71 -14.20
N MET A 163 27.26 13.80 -14.83
CA MET A 163 27.10 13.72 -16.25
C MET A 163 28.15 14.65 -16.90
N ALA A 164 29.09 14.06 -17.63
CA ALA A 164 29.98 14.86 -18.51
C ALA A 164 29.05 15.56 -19.51
N GLU A 165 28.94 16.87 -19.38
CA GLU A 165 28.31 17.72 -20.38
C GLU A 165 29.03 17.46 -21.69
N THR A 166 28.38 16.72 -22.59
CA THR A 166 28.80 16.66 -23.98
C THR A 166 28.51 18.03 -24.59
N GLY A 167 29.58 18.85 -24.69
CA GLY A 167 29.61 20.09 -25.48
C GLY A 167 29.40 19.82 -26.97
#